data_c1549875c16b6649c5e44829f79b7b00
#
_entry.id   c1549875c16b6649c5e44829f79b7b00
#
_cell.length_a   1.000
_cell.length_b   1.000
_cell.length_c   1.000
_cell.angle_alpha   90.00
_cell.angle_beta   90.00
_cell.angle_gamma   90.00
#
_symmetry.space_group_name_H-M   'P 1'
#
loop_
_entity.id
_entity.type
_entity.pdbx_description
1 polymer ?
#
loop_
_entity_poly.entity_id
_entity_poly.type
_entity_poly.pdbx_seq_one_letter_code
_entity_poly.pdbx_strand_id
1 'polypeptide(L)' 'MRVRVLIRPKAGILDPQGQAVERALPALGFEGVANVHVGRLVELDVDDPSRVPEMCERLLANPLIEDFEIE' A
#
# COMPACT_ATOMS: atom_id res chain seq x y z
N MET A 1 -18.19 -9.42 -8.56
CA MET A 1 -17.35 -8.36 -9.15
C MET A 1 -15.97 -8.39 -8.50
N ARG A 2 -14.93 -8.34 -9.30
CA ARG A 2 -13.55 -8.28 -8.80
C ARG A 2 -13.18 -6.83 -8.47
N VAL A 3 -12.66 -6.62 -7.27
CA VAL A 3 -12.21 -5.30 -6.80
C VAL A 3 -10.75 -5.40 -6.40
N ARG A 4 -9.97 -4.36 -6.70
CA ARG A 4 -8.57 -4.23 -6.32
C ARG A 4 -8.42 -3.02 -5.40
N VAL A 5 -7.78 -3.23 -4.27
CA VAL A 5 -7.52 -2.17 -3.29
C VAL A 5 -6.02 -1.99 -3.16
N LEU A 6 -5.55 -0.79 -3.47
CA LEU A 6 -4.15 -0.41 -3.29
C LEU A 6 -4.01 0.29 -1.95
N ILE A 7 -3.14 -0.22 -1.09
CA ILE A 7 -2.95 0.29 0.26
C ILE A 7 -1.52 0.79 0.39
N ARG A 8 -1.36 2.05 0.78
CA ARG A 8 -0.06 2.72 0.89
C ARG A 8 0.14 3.31 2.27
N PRO A 9 1.39 3.38 2.76
CA PRO A 9 1.67 4.14 3.98
C PRO A 9 1.38 5.62 3.76
N LYS A 10 0.84 6.27 4.79
CA LYS A 10 0.64 7.72 4.76
C LYS A 10 1.97 8.44 4.71
N ALA A 11 1.98 9.65 4.14
CA ALA A 11 3.16 10.51 4.12
C ALA A 11 3.64 10.76 5.55
N GLY A 12 4.95 10.68 5.77
CA GLY A 12 5.55 10.90 7.07
C GLY A 12 5.55 9.69 8.01
N ILE A 13 4.92 8.59 7.61
CA ILE A 13 4.95 7.36 8.38
C ILE A 13 6.22 6.57 8.04
N LEU A 14 6.85 6.01 9.07
CA LEU A 14 8.02 5.15 8.87
C LEU A 14 7.62 3.89 8.12
N ASP A 15 8.35 3.62 7.04
CA ASP A 15 8.14 2.44 6.19
C ASP A 15 9.45 1.62 6.16
N PRO A 16 9.64 0.71 7.10
CA PRO A 16 10.89 -0.07 7.17
C PRO A 16 11.18 -0.88 5.91
N GLN A 17 10.14 -1.43 5.26
CA GLN A 17 10.31 -2.20 4.03
C GLN A 17 10.77 -1.31 2.88
N GLY A 18 10.15 -0.14 2.71
CA GLY A 18 10.54 0.80 1.68
C GLY A 18 11.95 1.32 1.89
N GLN A 19 12.32 1.61 3.14
CA GLN A 19 13.67 2.03 3.47
C GLN A 19 14.71 0.95 3.18
N ALA A 20 14.38 -0.30 3.47
CA ALA A 20 15.28 -1.42 3.19
C ALA A 20 15.52 -1.58 1.69
N VAL A 21 14.47 -1.47 0.87
CA VAL A 21 14.59 -1.52 -0.59
C VAL A 21 15.42 -0.34 -1.09
N GLU A 22 15.15 0.85 -0.57
CA GLU A 22 15.86 2.06 -0.99
C GLU A 22 17.37 1.96 -0.73
N ARG A 23 17.75 1.35 0.40
CA ARG A 23 19.17 1.15 0.71
C ARG A 23 19.80 0.01 -0.07
N ALA A 24 19.03 -1.02 -0.41
CA ALA A 24 19.55 -2.19 -1.11
C ALA A 24 19.84 -1.93 -2.60
N LEU A 25 19.04 -1.09 -3.23
CA LEU A 25 19.16 -0.86 -4.68
C LEU A 25 20.50 -0.24 -5.09
N PRO A 26 21.02 0.79 -4.41
CA PRO A 26 22.37 1.31 -4.73
C PRO A 26 23.46 0.26 -4.56
N ALA A 27 23.34 -0.61 -3.57
CA ALA A 27 24.30 -1.70 -3.35
C ALA A 27 24.32 -2.69 -4.52
N LEU A 28 23.23 -2.77 -5.27
CA LEU A 28 23.13 -3.62 -6.47
C LEU A 28 23.48 -2.87 -7.76
N GLY A 29 23.91 -1.61 -7.67
CA GLY A 29 24.31 -0.82 -8.82
C GLY A 29 23.22 0.11 -9.37
N PHE A 30 22.08 0.22 -8.69
CA PHE A 30 20.98 1.09 -9.12
C PHE A 30 21.05 2.42 -8.41
N GLU A 31 21.58 3.42 -9.10
CA GLU A 31 21.72 4.78 -8.55
C GLU A 31 20.48 5.63 -8.83
N GLY A 32 20.31 6.70 -8.05
CA GLY A 32 19.26 7.67 -8.31
C GLY A 32 17.88 7.26 -7.83
N VAL A 33 17.79 6.24 -6.96
CA VAL A 33 16.52 5.78 -6.40
C VAL A 33 16.26 6.49 -5.08
N ALA A 34 15.05 7.04 -4.93
CA ALA A 34 14.64 7.76 -3.73
C ALA A 34 13.15 7.58 -3.48
N ASN A 35 12.74 7.82 -2.23
CA ASN A 35 11.33 7.83 -1.83
C ASN A 35 10.60 6.52 -2.14
N VAL A 36 11.26 5.41 -1.82
CA VAL A 36 10.68 4.09 -2.01
C VAL A 36 9.69 3.80 -0.88
N HIS A 37 8.47 3.43 -1.26
CA HIS A 37 7.43 3.01 -0.31
C HIS A 37 6.89 1.66 -0.74
N VAL A 38 6.71 0.77 0.23
CA VAL A 38 6.14 -0.55 -0.01
C VAL A 38 4.72 -0.56 0.54
N GLY A 39 3.77 -0.84 -0.34
CA GLY A 39 2.36 -0.96 0.02
C GLY A 39 1.85 -2.38 -0.20
N ARG A 40 0.53 -2.52 -0.17
CA ARG A 40 -0.13 -3.81 -0.32
C ARG A 40 -1.22 -3.72 -1.39
N LEU A 41 -1.44 -4.83 -2.07
CA LEU A 41 -2.56 -4.98 -3.00
C LEU A 41 -3.48 -6.07 -2.42
N VAL A 42 -4.77 -5.75 -2.28
CA VAL A 42 -5.78 -6.71 -1.90
C VAL A 42 -6.75 -6.88 -3.09
N GLU A 43 -6.92 -8.11 -3.54
CA GLU A 43 -7.88 -8.42 -4.59
C GLU A 43 -8.97 -9.30 -4.01
N LEU A 44 -10.21 -8.95 -4.27
CA LEU A 44 -11.35 -9.68 -3.72
C LEU A 44 -12.52 -9.71 -4.69
N ASP A 45 -13.31 -10.77 -4.62
CA ASP A 45 -14.57 -10.85 -5.32
C ASP A 45 -15.69 -10.52 -4.36
N VAL A 46 -16.56 -9.59 -4.73
CA VAL A 46 -17.65 -9.15 -3.88
C VAL A 46 -18.97 -9.13 -4.66
N ASP A 47 -20.05 -9.41 -3.96
CA ASP A 47 -21.39 -9.30 -4.53
C ASP A 47 -21.83 -7.84 -4.59
N ASP A 48 -21.52 -7.08 -3.56
CA ASP A 48 -21.90 -5.68 -3.45
C ASP A 48 -20.66 -4.79 -3.25
N PRO A 49 -20.17 -4.15 -4.33
CA PRO A 49 -18.97 -3.33 -4.23
C PRO A 49 -19.17 -2.05 -3.43
N SER A 50 -20.40 -1.64 -3.14
CA SER A 50 -20.65 -0.41 -2.38
C SER A 50 -20.14 -0.49 -0.95
N ARG A 51 -19.90 -1.69 -0.44
CA ARG A 51 -19.39 -1.89 0.93
C ARG A 51 -17.88 -1.99 1.03
N VAL A 52 -17.17 -1.97 -0.09
CA VAL A 52 -15.72 -2.11 -0.08
C VAL A 52 -15.02 -0.99 0.70
N PRO A 53 -15.43 0.30 0.61
CA PRO A 53 -14.82 1.33 1.44
C PRO A 53 -14.90 1.04 2.93
N GLU A 54 -16.04 0.55 3.40
CA GLU A 54 -16.21 0.17 4.81
C GLU A 54 -15.29 -0.99 5.19
N MET A 55 -15.13 -1.98 4.31
CA MET A 55 -14.21 -3.09 4.54
C MET A 55 -12.77 -2.59 4.70
N CYS A 56 -12.36 -1.64 3.86
CA CYS A 56 -11.03 -1.05 3.92
C CYS A 56 -10.80 -0.36 5.27
N GLU A 57 -11.77 0.44 5.71
CA GLU A 57 -11.66 1.19 6.95
C GLU A 57 -11.66 0.30 8.19
N ARG A 58 -12.38 -0.83 8.14
CA ARG A 58 -12.56 -1.69 9.31
C ARG A 58 -11.53 -2.80 9.41
N LEU A 59 -10.94 -3.24 8.30
CA LEU A 59 -10.04 -4.40 8.31
C LEU A 59 -8.87 -4.30 7.34
N LEU A 60 -9.12 -3.93 6.06
CA LEU A 60 -8.11 -4.10 5.02
C LEU A 60 -6.96 -3.12 5.14
N ALA A 61 -7.21 -1.90 5.59
CA ALA A 61 -6.20 -0.87 5.78
C ALA A 61 -6.22 -0.40 7.22
N ASN A 62 -5.09 0.08 7.70
CA ASN A 62 -5.02 0.74 9.01
C ASN A 62 -5.19 2.24 8.78
N PRO A 63 -6.36 2.84 9.09
CA PRO A 63 -6.62 4.23 8.75
C PRO A 63 -5.73 5.24 9.49
N LEU A 64 -5.05 4.82 10.54
CA LEU A 64 -4.14 5.71 11.27
C LEU A 64 -2.82 5.91 10.52
N ILE A 65 -2.37 4.91 9.77
CA ILE A 65 -1.05 4.93 9.14
C ILE A 65 -1.08 4.62 7.65
N GLU A 66 -2.24 4.27 7.09
CA GLU A 66 -2.35 3.87 5.68
C GLU A 66 -3.48 4.60 4.98
N ASP A 67 -3.29 4.86 3.69
CA ASP A 67 -4.33 5.30 2.77
C ASP A 67 -4.66 4.17 1.81
N PHE A 68 -5.86 4.18 1.25
CA PHE A 68 -6.24 3.17 0.28
C PHE A 68 -6.90 3.81 -0.94
N GLU A 69 -6.80 3.09 -2.06
CA GLU A 69 -7.42 3.46 -3.32
C GLU A 69 -8.11 2.23 -3.90
N ILE A 70 -9.37 2.35 -4.27
CA ILE A 70 -10.16 1.26 -4.84
C ILE A 70 -10.20 1.40 -6.35
N GLU A 71 -9.82 0.32 -7.04
CA GLU A 71 -9.88 0.25 -8.50
C GLU A 71 -10.98 -0.71 -8.97
#